data_831079d62f1499131adb48e6d4ae190f
#
_entry.id   831079d62f1499131adb48e6d4ae190f
#
_cell.length_a   1.000
_cell.length_b   1.000
_cell.length_c   1.000
_cell.angle_alpha   90.00
_cell.angle_beta   90.00
_cell.angle_gamma   90.00
#
_symmetry.space_group_name_H-M   'P 1'
#
loop_
_entity.id
_entity.type
_entity.pdbx_description
1 polymer ?
#
loop_
_entity_poly.entity_id
_entity_poly.type
_entity_poly.pdbx_seq_one_letter_code
_entity_poly.pdbx_strand_id
1 'polypeptide(L)'
;MRRNVLLLLVLWLPSMLSGQTTRQIPQQATDRIVKEVRHQLVMLPYYNVFDDLSYSVNGYNVTLKGYVTDPTLKKDAERTVKSIEGVENVDNQIEVLPNSGMDDGLRLQLYRAIYGFGPLEKYAMPVLKPIRIIVKNGNVTLEGVVDNKADKDMAGIRANGVPNVISVTNNLVVSK
;
A
#
# COMPACT_ATOMS: atom_id res chain seq x y z
N MET A 1 -85.67 -11.66 -10.14
CA MET A 1 -84.27 -11.94 -10.49
C MET A 1 -83.47 -10.66 -10.30
N ARG A 2 -82.77 -10.53 -9.16
CA ARG A 2 -81.92 -9.36 -8.83
C ARG A 2 -80.47 -9.78 -8.96
N ARG A 3 -79.74 -9.22 -9.93
CA ARG A 3 -78.31 -9.46 -10.12
C ARG A 3 -77.52 -8.41 -9.31
N ASN A 4 -76.87 -8.89 -8.26
CA ASN A 4 -75.91 -8.08 -7.51
C ASN A 4 -74.61 -8.01 -8.27
N VAL A 5 -74.21 -6.80 -8.65
CA VAL A 5 -72.89 -6.51 -9.20
C VAL A 5 -71.98 -6.07 -8.06
N LEU A 6 -71.02 -6.92 -7.74
CA LEU A 6 -69.98 -6.63 -6.74
C LEU A 6 -68.87 -5.78 -7.44
N LEU A 7 -68.77 -4.51 -7.04
CA LEU A 7 -67.66 -3.62 -7.46
C LEU A 7 -66.45 -3.92 -6.58
N LEU A 8 -65.41 -4.54 -7.17
CA LEU A 8 -64.11 -4.71 -6.53
C LEU A 8 -63.30 -3.41 -6.71
N LEU A 9 -63.14 -2.66 -5.63
CA LEU A 9 -62.24 -1.49 -5.56
C LEU A 9 -60.81 -1.99 -5.38
N VAL A 10 -60.02 -1.92 -6.45
CA VAL A 10 -58.58 -2.20 -6.39
C VAL A 10 -57.88 -0.92 -5.89
N LEU A 11 -57.45 -0.95 -4.62
CA LEU A 11 -56.60 0.09 -4.05
C LEU A 11 -55.18 -0.03 -4.65
N TRP A 12 -54.82 0.88 -5.52
CA TRP A 12 -53.46 1.05 -6.00
C TRP A 12 -52.64 1.82 -4.95
N LEU A 13 -51.77 1.13 -4.22
CA LEU A 13 -50.75 1.74 -3.35
C LEU A 13 -49.54 2.13 -4.21
N PRO A 14 -49.16 3.40 -4.28
CA PRO A 14 -47.91 3.78 -4.94
C PRO A 14 -46.74 3.31 -4.08
N SER A 15 -45.95 2.36 -4.59
CA SER A 15 -44.66 1.94 -4.00
C SER A 15 -43.72 3.14 -4.07
N MET A 16 -43.47 3.76 -2.92
CA MET A 16 -42.39 4.73 -2.74
C MET A 16 -41.06 4.01 -2.93
N LEU A 17 -40.55 3.99 -4.16
CA LEU A 17 -39.20 3.55 -4.47
C LEU A 17 -38.23 4.60 -3.91
N SER A 18 -37.71 4.36 -2.70
CA SER A 18 -36.64 5.14 -2.11
C SER A 18 -35.39 4.95 -2.98
N GLY A 19 -35.22 5.82 -3.94
CA GLY A 19 -34.01 5.90 -4.77
C GLY A 19 -32.84 6.25 -3.87
N GLN A 20 -32.09 5.26 -3.45
CA GLN A 20 -30.73 5.47 -2.92
C GLN A 20 -29.89 6.03 -4.07
N THR A 21 -29.73 7.34 -4.11
CA THR A 21 -28.80 8.01 -5.01
C THR A 21 -27.40 7.60 -4.55
N THR A 22 -26.89 6.49 -5.06
CA THR A 22 -25.48 6.15 -4.95
C THR A 22 -24.72 7.28 -5.64
N ARG A 23 -24.10 8.14 -4.85
CA ARG A 23 -23.26 9.24 -5.35
C ARG A 23 -22.13 8.59 -6.14
N GLN A 24 -22.27 8.52 -7.46
CA GLN A 24 -21.20 8.02 -8.33
C GLN A 24 -20.05 9.03 -8.27
N ILE A 25 -18.96 8.61 -7.65
CA ILE A 25 -17.74 9.41 -7.59
C ILE A 25 -17.14 9.41 -8.99
N PRO A 26 -16.90 10.58 -9.59
CA PRO A 26 -16.28 10.65 -10.91
C PRO A 26 -14.92 9.93 -10.89
N GLN A 27 -14.69 9.02 -11.82
CA GLN A 27 -13.42 8.27 -11.93
C GLN A 27 -12.21 9.21 -11.95
N GLN A 28 -12.33 10.37 -12.63
CA GLN A 28 -11.28 11.40 -12.67
C GLN A 28 -10.88 11.93 -11.28
N ALA A 29 -11.83 12.06 -10.34
CA ALA A 29 -11.53 12.49 -8.98
C ALA A 29 -10.72 11.43 -8.23
N THR A 30 -11.09 10.15 -8.36
CA THR A 30 -10.35 9.03 -7.78
C THR A 30 -8.95 8.94 -8.38
N ASP A 31 -8.79 9.06 -9.70
CA ASP A 31 -7.49 9.00 -10.38
C ASP A 31 -6.55 10.15 -9.93
N ARG A 32 -7.11 11.34 -9.69
CA ARG A 32 -6.35 12.47 -9.13
C ARG A 32 -5.85 12.16 -7.72
N ILE A 33 -6.72 11.64 -6.86
CA ILE A 33 -6.35 11.27 -5.49
C ILE A 33 -5.26 10.19 -5.51
N VAL A 34 -5.39 9.16 -6.34
CA VAL A 34 -4.38 8.09 -6.48
C VAL A 34 -3.00 8.67 -6.84
N LYS A 35 -2.94 9.58 -7.82
CA LYS A 35 -1.67 10.20 -8.23
C LYS A 35 -1.08 11.07 -7.12
N GLU A 36 -1.92 11.86 -6.46
CA GLU A 36 -1.49 12.78 -5.41
C GLU A 36 -1.02 12.03 -4.16
N VAL A 37 -1.74 10.99 -3.72
CA VAL A 37 -1.33 10.13 -2.61
C VAL A 37 0.04 9.51 -2.89
N ARG A 38 0.23 8.95 -4.10
CA ARG A 38 1.54 8.40 -4.47
C ARG A 38 2.64 9.45 -4.40
N HIS A 39 2.40 10.62 -4.97
CA HIS A 39 3.38 11.71 -4.97
C HIS A 39 3.75 12.11 -3.54
N GLN A 40 2.77 12.35 -2.71
CA GLN A 40 2.99 12.79 -1.33
C GLN A 40 3.73 11.74 -0.49
N LEU A 41 3.39 10.46 -0.62
CA LEU A 41 4.06 9.40 0.13
C LEU A 41 5.54 9.23 -0.24
N VAL A 42 5.88 9.35 -1.53
CA VAL A 42 7.29 9.22 -1.96
C VAL A 42 8.14 10.45 -1.63
N MET A 43 7.49 11.59 -1.36
CA MET A 43 8.15 12.84 -0.97
C MET A 43 8.29 13.02 0.54
N LEU A 44 7.81 12.05 1.33
CA LEU A 44 7.91 12.15 2.79
C LEU A 44 9.38 12.20 3.23
N PRO A 45 9.73 13.14 4.13
CA PRO A 45 11.05 13.16 4.74
C PRO A 45 11.32 11.85 5.49
N TYR A 46 12.57 11.41 5.46
CA TYR A 46 13.02 10.16 6.12
C TYR A 46 12.51 8.85 5.52
N TYR A 47 11.67 8.88 4.47
CA TYR A 47 11.26 7.67 3.75
C TYR A 47 12.47 7.05 3.06
N ASN A 48 12.83 5.84 3.46
CA ASN A 48 14.08 5.20 3.06
C ASN A 48 13.86 3.74 2.59
N VAL A 49 14.93 3.05 2.25
CA VAL A 49 14.92 1.69 1.70
C VAL A 49 14.37 0.63 2.67
N PHE A 50 14.35 0.92 3.97
CA PHE A 50 13.87 0.02 5.02
C PHE A 50 12.41 0.25 5.38
N ASP A 51 11.75 1.15 4.66
CA ASP A 51 10.33 1.44 4.79
C ASP A 51 9.60 0.98 3.52
N ASP A 52 8.39 0.48 3.68
CA ASP A 52 7.47 0.21 2.58
C ASP A 52 6.13 0.87 2.86
N LEU A 53 5.65 1.68 1.93
CA LEU A 53 4.36 2.36 2.01
C LEU A 53 3.53 1.99 0.80
N SER A 54 2.37 1.44 1.08
CA SER A 54 1.35 1.12 0.09
C SER A 54 0.02 1.76 0.46
N TYR A 55 -0.87 1.91 -0.51
CA TYR A 55 -2.17 2.51 -0.29
C TYR A 55 -3.22 1.95 -1.22
N SER A 56 -4.47 2.08 -0.82
CA SER A 56 -5.63 1.86 -1.66
C SER A 56 -6.60 3.03 -1.54
N VAL A 57 -7.23 3.40 -2.65
CA VAL A 57 -8.22 4.48 -2.71
C VAL A 57 -9.57 3.88 -3.09
N ASN A 58 -10.57 4.14 -2.26
CA ASN A 58 -11.96 3.77 -2.52
C ASN A 58 -12.82 5.03 -2.42
N GLY A 59 -13.09 5.62 -3.58
CA GLY A 59 -13.76 6.91 -3.65
C GLY A 59 -12.90 8.02 -3.05
N TYR A 60 -13.35 8.61 -1.96
CA TYR A 60 -12.66 9.65 -1.20
C TYR A 60 -11.97 9.11 0.07
N ASN A 61 -12.02 7.79 0.29
CA ASN A 61 -11.39 7.15 1.43
C ASN A 61 -10.06 6.51 1.01
N VAL A 62 -9.01 6.76 1.80
CA VAL A 62 -7.67 6.23 1.57
C VAL A 62 -7.30 5.31 2.72
N THR A 63 -6.86 4.09 2.40
CA THR A 63 -6.26 3.18 3.38
C THR A 63 -4.76 3.13 3.14
N LEU A 64 -3.96 3.46 4.16
CA LEU A 64 -2.51 3.37 4.15
C LEU A 64 -2.07 2.06 4.80
N LYS A 65 -1.10 1.37 4.20
CA LYS A 65 -0.54 0.10 4.69
C LYS A 65 0.97 0.09 4.52
N GLY A 66 1.59 -0.89 5.15
CA GLY A 66 3.02 -1.16 5.01
C GLY A 66 3.76 -1.05 6.33
N TYR A 67 5.05 -0.85 6.25
CA TYR A 67 5.95 -0.90 7.39
C TYR A 67 6.88 0.31 7.38
N VAL A 68 7.12 0.89 8.56
CA VAL A 68 8.06 2.01 8.72
C VAL A 68 8.96 1.77 9.92
N THR A 69 10.19 2.23 9.82
CA THR A 69 11.18 2.18 10.90
C THR A 69 10.98 3.32 11.90
N ASP A 70 10.45 4.47 11.45
CA ASP A 70 10.23 5.65 12.29
C ASP A 70 8.73 5.89 12.52
N PRO A 71 8.26 5.96 13.79
CA PRO A 71 6.86 6.27 14.10
C PRO A 71 6.42 7.65 13.61
N THR A 72 7.35 8.58 13.41
CA THR A 72 7.07 9.90 12.84
C THR A 72 6.58 9.77 11.41
N LEU A 73 7.19 8.87 10.62
CA LEU A 73 6.81 8.64 9.23
C LEU A 73 5.37 8.13 9.10
N LYS A 74 4.91 7.28 10.03
CA LYS A 74 3.50 6.84 10.08
C LYS A 74 2.54 8.03 10.26
N LYS A 75 2.86 8.94 11.19
CA LYS A 75 2.04 10.12 11.47
C LYS A 75 2.06 11.11 10.31
N ASP A 76 3.23 11.31 9.72
CA ASP A 76 3.41 12.22 8.61
C ASP A 76 2.70 11.73 7.35
N ALA A 77 2.72 10.44 7.07
CA ALA A 77 1.96 9.82 5.97
C ALA A 77 0.46 10.11 6.12
N GLU A 78 -0.11 9.87 7.30
CA GLU A 78 -1.52 10.15 7.56
C GLU A 78 -1.86 11.63 7.39
N ARG A 79 -1.08 12.52 8.03
CA ARG A 79 -1.30 13.95 7.98
C ARG A 79 -1.25 14.49 6.56
N THR A 80 -0.25 14.08 5.80
CA THR A 80 -0.04 14.53 4.43
C THR A 80 -1.15 14.05 3.51
N VAL A 81 -1.55 12.76 3.61
CA VAL A 81 -2.63 12.22 2.80
C VAL A 81 -3.98 12.84 3.18
N LYS A 82 -4.22 13.12 4.46
CA LYS A 82 -5.45 13.78 4.92
C LYS A 82 -5.59 15.22 4.43
N SER A 83 -4.48 15.88 4.10
CA SER A 83 -4.48 17.24 3.54
C SER A 83 -4.76 17.31 2.04
N ILE A 84 -4.80 16.18 1.35
CA ILE A 84 -5.09 16.13 -0.09
C ILE A 84 -6.55 16.49 -0.33
N GLU A 85 -6.77 17.44 -1.24
CA GLU A 85 -8.12 17.88 -1.60
C GLU A 85 -8.95 16.71 -2.15
N GLY A 86 -10.13 16.50 -1.57
CA GLY A 86 -11.04 15.41 -1.92
C GLY A 86 -10.86 14.14 -1.09
N VAL A 87 -9.85 14.03 -0.25
CA VAL A 87 -9.75 12.95 0.73
C VAL A 87 -10.65 13.26 1.92
N GLU A 88 -11.62 12.37 2.18
CA GLU A 88 -12.57 12.51 3.31
C GLU A 88 -12.07 11.75 4.54
N ASN A 89 -11.58 10.52 4.36
CA ASN A 89 -11.09 9.69 5.46
C ASN A 89 -9.77 9.03 5.10
N VAL A 90 -8.91 8.88 6.12
CA VAL A 90 -7.66 8.11 6.04
C VAL A 90 -7.67 7.05 7.12
N ASP A 91 -7.62 5.78 6.71
CA ASP A 91 -7.42 4.63 7.58
C ASP A 91 -5.93 4.25 7.57
N ASN A 92 -5.23 4.55 8.66
CA ASN A 92 -3.78 4.37 8.75
C ASN A 92 -3.43 3.04 9.42
N GLN A 93 -3.27 2.00 8.62
CA GLN A 93 -2.86 0.65 9.00
C GLN A 93 -1.33 0.42 8.89
N ILE A 94 -0.52 1.49 8.74
CA ILE A 94 0.93 1.37 8.70
C ILE A 94 1.42 0.80 10.04
N GLU A 95 2.26 -0.23 9.99
CA GLU A 95 2.91 -0.80 11.15
C GLU A 95 4.27 -0.14 11.39
N VAL A 96 4.53 0.25 12.64
CA VAL A 96 5.86 0.69 13.06
C VAL A 96 6.68 -0.53 13.47
N LEU A 97 7.80 -0.75 12.81
CA LEU A 97 8.70 -1.86 13.12
C LEU A 97 9.30 -1.71 14.52
N PRO A 98 9.51 -2.82 15.25
CA PRO A 98 10.14 -2.76 16.56
C PRO A 98 11.53 -2.12 16.50
N ASN A 99 11.85 -1.31 17.49
CA ASN A 99 13.22 -0.80 17.67
C ASN A 99 14.12 -1.93 18.18
N SER A 100 15.01 -2.40 17.31
CA SER A 100 15.89 -3.55 17.57
C SER A 100 17.25 -3.33 16.94
N GLY A 101 18.29 -3.21 17.75
CA GLY A 101 19.66 -3.07 17.26
C GLY A 101 20.13 -4.26 16.41
N MET A 102 19.57 -5.47 16.65
CA MET A 102 19.84 -6.64 15.82
C MET A 102 19.22 -6.48 14.43
N ASP A 103 17.95 -6.07 14.35
CA ASP A 103 17.29 -5.83 13.07
C ASP A 103 17.94 -4.67 12.30
N ASP A 104 18.42 -3.63 12.99
CA ASP A 104 19.16 -2.53 12.35
C ASP A 104 20.48 -3.00 11.75
N GLY A 105 21.20 -3.86 12.47
CA GLY A 105 22.39 -4.51 11.94
C GLY A 105 22.10 -5.37 10.71
N LEU A 106 21.00 -6.14 10.73
CA LEU A 106 20.55 -6.94 9.59
C LEU A 106 20.14 -6.08 8.39
N ARG A 107 19.44 -4.97 8.60
CA ARG A 107 19.07 -4.02 7.51
C ARG A 107 20.30 -3.57 6.75
N LEU A 108 21.36 -3.17 7.44
CA LEU A 108 22.60 -2.73 6.80
C LEU A 108 23.34 -3.85 6.07
N GLN A 109 23.38 -5.06 6.65
CA GLN A 109 23.99 -6.22 6.01
C GLN A 109 23.22 -6.63 4.74
N LEU A 110 21.89 -6.67 4.81
CA LEU A 110 21.00 -6.95 3.65
C LEU A 110 21.16 -5.90 2.55
N TYR A 111 21.21 -4.63 2.92
CA TYR A 111 21.47 -3.55 1.95
C TYR A 111 22.77 -3.79 1.18
N ARG A 112 23.87 -4.08 1.88
CA ARG A 112 25.17 -4.37 1.25
C ARG A 112 25.13 -5.65 0.43
N ALA A 113 24.47 -6.69 0.91
CA ALA A 113 24.37 -7.98 0.22
C ALA A 113 23.58 -7.89 -1.09
N ILE A 114 22.53 -7.07 -1.14
CA ILE A 114 21.66 -6.92 -2.31
C ILE A 114 22.22 -5.84 -3.25
N TYR A 115 22.39 -4.63 -2.76
CA TYR A 115 22.76 -3.47 -3.59
C TYR A 115 24.25 -3.39 -3.91
N GLY A 116 25.11 -4.06 -3.16
CA GLY A 116 26.53 -4.23 -3.48
C GLY A 116 26.84 -5.41 -4.39
N PHE A 117 25.83 -6.16 -4.85
CA PHE A 117 26.00 -7.26 -5.77
C PHE A 117 25.87 -6.78 -7.21
N GLY A 118 26.93 -6.90 -8.03
CA GLY A 118 27.03 -6.32 -9.36
C GLY A 118 25.78 -6.39 -10.24
N PRO A 119 25.13 -7.58 -10.42
CA PRO A 119 23.90 -7.67 -11.21
C PRO A 119 22.71 -6.86 -10.68
N LEU A 120 22.68 -6.55 -9.38
CA LEU A 120 21.61 -5.78 -8.72
C LEU A 120 22.01 -4.32 -8.47
N GLU A 121 23.26 -3.93 -8.74
CA GLU A 121 23.79 -2.59 -8.48
C GLU A 121 23.02 -1.49 -9.24
N LYS A 122 22.44 -1.80 -10.39
CA LYS A 122 21.57 -0.89 -11.14
C LYS A 122 20.38 -0.37 -10.30
N TYR A 123 19.89 -1.14 -9.33
CA TYR A 123 18.83 -0.73 -8.42
C TYR A 123 19.32 0.18 -7.29
N ALA A 124 20.63 0.31 -7.11
CA ALA A 124 21.22 1.26 -6.17
C ALA A 124 21.28 2.69 -6.71
N MET A 125 21.16 2.89 -8.03
CA MET A 125 21.29 4.21 -8.66
C MET A 125 20.10 5.15 -8.38
N PRO A 126 18.82 4.71 -8.43
CA PRO A 126 17.68 5.59 -8.17
C PRO A 126 17.69 6.13 -6.73
N VAL A 127 17.22 7.38 -6.57
CA VAL A 127 17.06 8.00 -5.24
C VAL A 127 16.11 7.16 -4.38
N LEU A 128 14.94 6.83 -4.94
CA LEU A 128 14.03 5.87 -4.34
C LEU A 128 14.44 4.46 -4.77
N LYS A 129 14.96 3.70 -3.83
CA LYS A 129 15.41 2.33 -4.09
C LYS A 129 14.21 1.43 -4.43
N PRO A 130 14.21 0.75 -5.58
CA PRO A 130 13.03 -0.05 -6.00
C PRO A 130 12.87 -1.37 -5.22
N ILE A 131 13.92 -1.86 -4.56
CA ILE A 131 13.84 -3.03 -3.69
C ILE A 131 13.78 -2.54 -2.24
N ARG A 132 12.66 -2.74 -1.56
CA ARG A 132 12.48 -2.42 -0.14
C ARG A 132 12.91 -3.61 0.71
N ILE A 133 13.55 -3.34 1.85
CA ILE A 133 14.12 -4.34 2.75
C ILE A 133 13.48 -4.17 4.12
N ILE A 134 12.44 -4.94 4.38
CA ILE A 134 11.71 -4.89 5.65
C ILE A 134 12.23 -5.99 6.56
N VAL A 135 12.68 -5.62 7.77
CA VAL A 135 13.18 -6.57 8.76
C VAL A 135 12.40 -6.43 10.05
N LYS A 136 11.82 -7.54 10.49
CA LYS A 136 11.05 -7.62 11.74
C LYS A 136 11.42 -8.90 12.49
N ASN A 137 12.08 -8.74 13.64
CA ASN A 137 12.52 -9.86 14.48
C ASN A 137 13.34 -10.92 13.70
N GLY A 138 14.29 -10.48 12.88
CA GLY A 138 15.13 -11.36 12.05
C GLY A 138 14.47 -11.94 10.80
N ASN A 139 13.16 -11.69 10.60
CA ASN A 139 12.45 -12.09 9.38
C ASN A 139 12.50 -10.94 8.35
N VAL A 140 12.86 -11.29 7.13
CA VAL A 140 13.08 -10.35 6.04
C VAL A 140 11.94 -10.45 5.04
N THR A 141 11.40 -9.31 4.64
CA THR A 141 10.48 -9.21 3.51
C THR A 141 11.07 -8.26 2.48
N LEU A 142 11.18 -8.72 1.23
CA LEU A 142 11.59 -7.90 0.09
C LEU A 142 10.34 -7.47 -0.67
N GLU A 143 10.12 -6.17 -0.78
CA GLU A 143 8.99 -5.58 -1.50
C GLU A 143 9.49 -4.70 -2.65
N GLY A 144 8.63 -4.43 -3.63
CA GLY A 144 8.93 -3.50 -4.72
C GLY A 144 8.98 -4.14 -6.09
N VAL A 145 9.72 -3.52 -7.03
CA VAL A 145 9.70 -3.87 -8.45
C VAL A 145 11.11 -4.08 -8.97
N VAL A 146 11.31 -5.13 -9.77
CA VAL A 146 12.55 -5.44 -10.48
C VAL A 146 12.27 -5.71 -11.95
N ASP A 147 13.30 -5.63 -12.80
CA ASP A 147 13.14 -5.70 -14.25
C ASP A 147 12.80 -7.10 -14.76
N ASN A 148 13.30 -8.14 -14.07
CA ASN A 148 13.14 -9.51 -14.53
C ASN A 148 13.15 -10.52 -13.37
N LYS A 149 12.79 -11.78 -13.69
CA LYS A 149 12.74 -12.86 -12.71
C LYS A 149 14.11 -13.23 -12.14
N ALA A 150 15.17 -13.14 -12.92
CA ALA A 150 16.52 -13.46 -12.47
C ALA A 150 16.95 -12.49 -11.35
N ASP A 151 16.67 -11.20 -11.50
CA ASP A 151 16.96 -10.20 -10.48
C ASP A 151 16.15 -10.42 -9.20
N LYS A 152 14.84 -10.80 -9.33
CA LYS A 152 14.02 -11.20 -8.19
C LYS A 152 14.62 -12.38 -7.44
N ASP A 153 14.94 -13.46 -8.17
CA ASP A 153 15.49 -14.69 -7.57
C ASP A 153 16.83 -14.39 -6.90
N MET A 154 17.67 -13.57 -7.54
CA MET A 154 18.99 -13.21 -7.05
C MET A 154 18.92 -12.36 -5.77
N ALA A 155 17.99 -11.39 -5.70
CA ALA A 155 17.75 -10.61 -4.48
C ALA A 155 17.37 -11.54 -3.31
N GLY A 156 16.51 -12.51 -3.54
CA GLY A 156 16.13 -13.50 -2.53
C GLY A 156 17.31 -14.37 -2.08
N ILE A 157 18.14 -14.86 -3.01
CA ILE A 157 19.34 -15.66 -2.70
C ILE A 157 20.32 -14.83 -1.88
N ARG A 158 20.56 -13.57 -2.26
CA ARG A 158 21.48 -12.67 -1.53
C ARG A 158 20.97 -12.39 -0.11
N ALA A 159 19.67 -12.18 0.05
CA ALA A 159 19.06 -11.97 1.36
C ALA A 159 19.17 -13.21 2.26
N ASN A 160 18.90 -14.40 1.72
CA ASN A 160 19.02 -15.67 2.46
C ASN A 160 20.46 -15.99 2.89
N GLY A 161 21.45 -15.46 2.19
CA GLY A 161 22.87 -15.64 2.50
C GLY A 161 23.40 -14.74 3.64
N VAL A 162 22.58 -13.82 4.18
CA VAL A 162 22.99 -12.93 5.27
C VAL A 162 22.90 -13.67 6.62
N PRO A 163 23.97 -13.68 7.43
CA PRO A 163 23.95 -14.30 8.75
C PRO A 163 22.85 -13.72 9.66
N ASN A 164 22.27 -14.56 10.51
CA ASN A 164 21.18 -14.22 11.45
C ASN A 164 19.84 -13.85 10.81
N VAL A 165 19.67 -14.00 9.51
CA VAL A 165 18.35 -13.98 8.87
C VAL A 165 17.63 -15.29 9.21
N ILE A 166 16.43 -15.18 9.77
CA ILE A 166 15.59 -16.32 10.15
C ILE A 166 14.79 -16.82 8.94
N SER A 167 14.19 -15.90 8.20
CA SER A 167 13.42 -16.23 7.00
C SER A 167 13.46 -15.08 5.99
N VAL A 168 13.23 -15.40 4.70
CA VAL A 168 13.09 -14.41 3.63
C VAL A 168 11.81 -14.65 2.88
N THR A 169 10.93 -13.65 2.85
CA THR A 169 9.75 -13.57 1.99
C THR A 169 10.05 -12.63 0.83
N ASN A 170 10.03 -13.13 -0.40
CA ASN A 170 10.37 -12.36 -1.59
C ASN A 170 9.12 -12.01 -2.40
N ASN A 171 8.55 -10.85 -2.11
CA ASN A 171 7.35 -10.29 -2.76
C ASN A 171 7.67 -9.36 -3.94
N LEU A 172 8.93 -9.30 -4.38
CA LEU A 172 9.30 -8.47 -5.53
C LEU A 172 8.45 -8.81 -6.75
N VAL A 173 7.94 -7.79 -7.41
CA VAL A 173 7.15 -7.90 -8.65
C VAL A 173 8.07 -7.65 -9.83
N VAL A 174 7.94 -8.45 -10.88
CA VAL A 174 8.65 -8.24 -12.15
C VAL A 174 7.88 -7.22 -12.98
N SER A 175 8.57 -6.16 -13.43
CA SER A 175 7.98 -5.17 -14.34
C SER A 175 7.57 -5.83 -15.66
N LYS A 176 6.39 -5.45 -16.17
CA LYS A 176 5.91 -5.91 -17.49
C LYS A 176 6.54 -5.08 -18.59
#